data_50ff1858f386b3ff6b992f720e5280f0
#
_entry.id   50ff1858f386b3ff6b992f720e5280f0
#
_cell.length_a   1.000
_cell.length_b   1.000
_cell.length_c   1.000
_cell.angle_alpha   90.00
_cell.angle_beta   90.00
_cell.angle_gamma   90.00
#
_symmetry.space_group_name_H-M   'P 1'
#
loop_
_entity.id
_entity.type
_entity.pdbx_description
1 polymer ?
#
loop_
_entity_poly.entity_id
_entity_poly.type
_entity_poly.pdbx_seq_one_letter_code
_entity_poly.pdbx_strand_id
1 'polypeptide(L)'
;LLGIGLVAATLAAWTQARAQEVNLMNGVTPRPGDERTTAPNQFKKDGPWKIGMSHFGVNANTWTVQMAHDAEAAAKLDKRVGQFILLDANISQAKQVADIEDLVAQKVDAIIVTPLTPTSADAGIEKAVAAGIPVIVHTGLTETDKYTVDIQGGGVHFGKVMGDFLVKQLGGKGKIWVLRGLPAHPEDINRYKGLLEAIKGTDVKIIAEDAGKWQYDVGKQVCETLYLNNPQVDGIWSSGADMTRACVDVFQQYGAKIPPITGEGNNGFFARWIELGFPSISPEYGPEQGAAGVRAAVALLEGKQLHKRYIYEPEGWDLEKAKKYYRKDLSANAWFPTSLTEQDLQKYYGKH
;
A
#
# COMPACT_ATOMS: atom_id res chain seq x y z
N LEU A 1 41.97 64.56 11.42
CA LEU A 1 42.20 63.23 10.84
C LEU A 1 41.25 62.23 11.48
N LEU A 2 40.10 61.97 10.81
CA LEU A 2 39.10 61.02 11.21
C LEU A 2 39.40 59.69 10.49
N GLY A 3 39.68 58.62 11.23
CA GLY A 3 39.79 57.26 10.72
C GLY A 3 38.44 56.59 10.67
N ILE A 4 37.96 56.22 9.45
CA ILE A 4 36.76 55.47 9.24
C ILE A 4 37.15 53.99 9.28
N GLY A 5 36.74 53.28 10.35
CA GLY A 5 36.90 51.84 10.43
C GLY A 5 35.82 51.10 9.61
N LEU A 6 36.19 50.40 8.59
CA LEU A 6 35.33 49.50 7.82
C LEU A 6 35.13 48.21 8.63
N VAL A 7 33.91 48.01 9.14
CA VAL A 7 33.48 46.72 9.71
C VAL A 7 32.96 45.87 8.54
N ALA A 8 33.77 44.89 8.11
CA ALA A 8 33.34 43.88 7.16
C ALA A 8 32.45 42.84 7.89
N ALA A 9 31.15 42.93 7.72
CA ALA A 9 30.22 41.91 8.12
C ALA A 9 30.29 40.74 7.16
N THR A 10 30.94 39.65 7.57
CA THR A 10 30.91 38.36 6.85
C THR A 10 29.55 37.71 7.04
N LEU A 11 28.66 37.86 6.07
CA LEU A 11 27.45 37.04 5.95
C LEU A 11 27.86 35.61 5.63
N ALA A 12 27.92 34.75 6.65
CA ALA A 12 27.99 33.31 6.47
C ALA A 12 26.67 32.87 5.83
N ALA A 13 26.66 32.70 4.53
CA ALA A 13 25.56 32.05 3.82
C ALA A 13 25.50 30.57 4.26
N TRP A 14 24.58 30.27 5.14
CA TRP A 14 24.21 28.89 5.43
C TRP A 14 23.50 28.35 4.19
N THR A 15 24.23 27.74 3.28
CA THR A 15 23.65 26.87 2.28
C THR A 15 23.14 25.65 3.02
N GLN A 16 21.84 25.66 3.36
CA GLN A 16 21.16 24.41 3.67
C GLN A 16 21.32 23.52 2.45
N ALA A 17 22.20 22.52 2.56
CA ALA A 17 22.22 21.43 1.61
C ALA A 17 20.81 20.84 1.64
N ARG A 18 20.02 21.10 0.57
CA ARG A 18 18.75 20.40 0.39
C ARG A 18 19.07 18.93 0.43
N ALA A 19 18.49 18.20 1.39
CA ALA A 19 18.58 16.77 1.43
C ALA A 19 18.23 16.23 0.04
N GLN A 20 19.11 15.41 -0.52
CA GLN A 20 18.85 14.78 -1.82
C GLN A 20 17.61 13.93 -1.66
N GLU A 21 16.52 14.31 -2.30
CA GLU A 21 15.23 13.66 -2.14
C GLU A 21 15.34 12.20 -2.56
N VAL A 22 15.14 11.29 -1.61
CA VAL A 22 15.21 9.85 -1.87
C VAL A 22 13.88 9.44 -2.49
N ASN A 23 13.91 9.05 -3.76
CA ASN A 23 12.72 8.47 -4.40
C ASN A 23 12.47 7.06 -3.85
N LEU A 24 11.51 6.94 -2.95
CA LEU A 24 11.11 5.65 -2.38
C LEU A 24 10.21 4.88 -3.36
N MET A 25 9.26 5.57 -3.99
CA MET A 25 8.30 5.07 -4.96
C MET A 25 7.65 6.26 -5.67
N ASN A 26 7.18 6.07 -6.89
CA ASN A 26 6.41 7.10 -7.58
C ASN A 26 5.14 7.46 -6.79
N GLY A 27 4.84 8.75 -6.68
CA GLY A 27 3.67 9.26 -5.95
C GLY A 27 3.81 9.27 -4.42
N VAL A 28 4.89 8.72 -3.86
CA VAL A 28 5.19 8.83 -2.43
C VAL A 28 5.92 10.15 -2.17
N THR A 29 5.34 10.97 -1.29
CA THR A 29 5.88 12.28 -0.92
C THR A 29 5.96 12.43 0.60
N PRO A 30 6.84 13.30 1.13
CA PRO A 30 6.80 13.67 2.54
C PRO A 30 5.41 14.15 2.94
N ARG A 31 4.94 13.73 4.12
CA ARG A 31 3.62 14.11 4.61
C ARG A 31 3.57 15.61 4.90
N PRO A 32 2.67 16.39 4.28
CA PRO A 32 2.54 17.81 4.56
C PRO A 32 2.29 18.08 6.05
N GLY A 33 3.02 19.06 6.60
CA GLY A 33 2.89 19.45 8.01
C GLY A 33 3.62 18.55 9.01
N ASP A 34 4.38 17.54 8.54
CA ASP A 34 5.29 16.76 9.40
C ASP A 34 6.75 16.96 8.94
N GLU A 35 7.42 17.93 9.54
CA GLU A 35 8.81 18.30 9.19
C GLU A 35 9.87 17.43 9.88
N ARG A 36 9.46 16.41 10.66
CA ARG A 36 10.41 15.52 11.36
C ARG A 36 11.20 14.69 10.38
N THR A 37 12.50 14.63 10.60
CA THR A 37 13.42 13.85 9.77
C THR A 37 14.39 13.08 10.65
N THR A 38 14.99 12.02 10.11
CA THR A 38 16.18 11.40 10.72
C THR A 38 17.37 12.34 10.62
N ALA A 39 18.34 12.22 11.55
CA ALA A 39 19.59 12.97 11.40
C ALA A 39 20.46 12.36 10.29
N PRO A 40 21.23 13.18 9.56
CA PRO A 40 22.22 12.66 8.59
C PRO A 40 23.17 11.66 9.26
N ASN A 41 23.44 10.55 8.59
CA ASN A 41 24.30 9.45 9.06
C ASN A 41 23.85 8.76 10.36
N GLN A 42 22.63 9.01 10.87
CA GLN A 42 22.14 8.43 12.12
C GLN A 42 22.22 6.89 12.15
N PHE A 43 21.90 6.26 11.02
CA PHE A 43 21.87 4.78 10.89
C PHE A 43 22.92 4.28 9.90
N LYS A 44 23.91 5.11 9.54
CA LYS A 44 24.94 4.73 8.57
C LYS A 44 25.72 3.52 9.06
N LYS A 45 25.82 2.51 8.19
CA LYS A 45 26.61 1.30 8.40
C LYS A 45 27.30 0.90 7.10
N ASP A 46 28.45 0.25 7.23
CA ASP A 46 29.08 -0.42 6.09
C ASP A 46 28.36 -1.74 5.80
N GLY A 47 28.23 -2.07 4.53
CA GLY A 47 27.64 -3.35 4.11
C GLY A 47 28.65 -4.51 4.18
N PRO A 48 28.22 -5.75 3.91
CA PRO A 48 26.87 -6.10 3.43
C PRO A 48 25.83 -6.07 4.57
N TRP A 49 24.65 -5.51 4.26
CA TRP A 49 23.57 -5.35 5.24
C TRP A 49 22.67 -6.57 5.35
N LYS A 50 22.14 -6.80 6.54
CA LYS A 50 21.06 -7.74 6.84
C LYS A 50 19.79 -6.97 7.11
N ILE A 51 18.79 -7.09 6.23
CA ILE A 51 17.49 -6.41 6.35
C ILE A 51 16.42 -7.44 6.65
N GLY A 52 15.62 -7.20 7.71
CA GLY A 52 14.48 -8.03 8.07
C GLY A 52 13.15 -7.39 7.66
N MET A 53 12.18 -8.19 7.27
CA MET A 53 10.79 -7.76 7.05
C MET A 53 9.85 -8.67 7.80
N SER A 54 9.00 -8.10 8.67
CA SER A 54 7.87 -8.77 9.30
C SER A 54 6.59 -8.34 8.59
N HIS A 55 5.97 -9.30 7.87
CA HIS A 55 4.76 -9.10 7.12
C HIS A 55 3.59 -9.75 7.84
N PHE A 56 2.44 -9.05 7.95
CA PHE A 56 1.25 -9.59 8.66
C PHE A 56 0.70 -10.89 8.06
N GLY A 57 0.86 -11.09 6.74
CA GLY A 57 0.39 -12.28 6.03
C GLY A 57 0.80 -12.22 4.56
N VAL A 58 1.94 -12.85 4.22
CA VAL A 58 2.45 -12.89 2.83
C VAL A 58 1.41 -13.54 1.91
N ASN A 59 0.78 -14.61 2.37
CA ASN A 59 -0.22 -15.37 1.61
C ASN A 59 -1.66 -14.96 1.91
N ALA A 60 -1.90 -13.77 2.47
CA ALA A 60 -3.25 -13.31 2.79
C ALA A 60 -4.11 -13.08 1.52
N ASN A 61 -3.50 -12.62 0.44
CA ASN A 61 -4.12 -12.44 -0.88
C ASN A 61 -3.05 -12.30 -1.98
N THR A 62 -3.47 -12.17 -3.24
CA THR A 62 -2.54 -12.11 -4.38
C THR A 62 -1.69 -10.83 -4.40
N TRP A 63 -2.19 -9.71 -3.84
CA TRP A 63 -1.44 -8.46 -3.74
C TRP A 63 -0.28 -8.58 -2.73
N THR A 64 -0.54 -9.19 -1.55
CA THR A 64 0.48 -9.36 -0.51
C THR A 64 1.59 -10.32 -0.95
N VAL A 65 1.24 -11.36 -1.72
CA VAL A 65 2.24 -12.25 -2.36
C VAL A 65 3.16 -11.44 -3.27
N GLN A 66 2.60 -10.60 -4.14
CA GLN A 66 3.43 -9.82 -5.05
C GLN A 66 4.22 -8.73 -4.32
N MET A 67 3.69 -8.10 -3.29
CA MET A 67 4.42 -7.15 -2.48
C MET A 67 5.68 -7.77 -1.84
N ALA A 68 5.58 -9.01 -1.37
CA ALA A 68 6.74 -9.76 -0.89
C ALA A 68 7.77 -9.98 -2.01
N HIS A 69 7.33 -10.37 -3.22
CA HIS A 69 8.24 -10.52 -4.38
C HIS A 69 8.91 -9.19 -4.76
N ASP A 70 8.15 -8.07 -4.75
CA ASP A 70 8.71 -6.74 -5.02
C ASP A 70 9.79 -6.35 -3.99
N ALA A 71 9.55 -6.65 -2.69
CA ALA A 71 10.53 -6.42 -1.64
C ALA A 71 11.79 -7.28 -1.81
N GLU A 72 11.64 -8.59 -2.04
CA GLU A 72 12.75 -9.51 -2.29
C GLU A 72 13.56 -9.12 -3.52
N ALA A 73 12.88 -8.74 -4.62
CA ALA A 73 13.55 -8.29 -5.84
C ALA A 73 14.35 -7.00 -5.61
N ALA A 74 13.77 -6.02 -4.90
CA ALA A 74 14.46 -4.78 -4.56
C ALA A 74 15.71 -5.04 -3.69
N ALA A 75 15.60 -5.91 -2.70
CA ALA A 75 16.72 -6.30 -1.86
C ALA A 75 17.84 -7.00 -2.66
N LYS A 76 17.48 -7.88 -3.59
CA LYS A 76 18.42 -8.60 -4.45
C LYS A 76 19.15 -7.70 -5.45
N LEU A 77 18.48 -6.64 -5.92
CA LEU A 77 19.06 -5.68 -6.87
C LEU A 77 20.14 -4.81 -6.23
N ASP A 78 20.06 -4.52 -4.93
CA ASP A 78 21.10 -3.76 -4.23
C ASP A 78 22.17 -4.71 -3.69
N LYS A 79 23.33 -4.71 -4.33
CA LYS A 79 24.46 -5.61 -3.98
C LYS A 79 25.02 -5.40 -2.56
N ARG A 80 24.64 -4.33 -1.88
CA ARG A 80 25.02 -4.06 -0.49
C ARG A 80 24.10 -4.77 0.51
N VAL A 81 22.92 -5.24 0.07
CA VAL A 81 22.07 -6.11 0.87
C VAL A 81 22.61 -7.52 0.77
N GLY A 82 23.31 -7.96 1.80
CA GLY A 82 23.89 -9.31 1.87
C GLY A 82 22.87 -10.37 2.23
N GLN A 83 21.84 -10.00 3.01
CA GLN A 83 20.77 -10.90 3.40
C GLN A 83 19.44 -10.14 3.55
N PHE A 84 18.39 -10.69 2.99
CA PHE A 84 17.00 -10.26 3.22
C PHE A 84 16.22 -11.38 3.88
N ILE A 85 15.61 -11.11 5.04
CA ILE A 85 14.85 -12.09 5.84
C ILE A 85 13.40 -11.65 5.84
N LEU A 86 12.53 -12.41 5.16
CA LEU A 86 11.09 -12.19 5.17
C LEU A 86 10.44 -13.19 6.13
N LEU A 87 9.72 -12.66 7.13
CA LEU A 87 8.93 -13.44 8.09
C LEU A 87 7.45 -13.17 7.87
N ASP A 88 6.68 -14.24 7.73
CA ASP A 88 5.22 -14.20 7.53
C ASP A 88 4.53 -14.46 8.87
N ALA A 89 3.86 -13.46 9.41
CA ALA A 89 3.08 -13.60 10.64
C ALA A 89 1.81 -14.45 10.47
N ASN A 90 1.45 -14.80 9.23
CA ASN A 90 0.31 -15.66 8.90
C ASN A 90 -1.00 -15.19 9.59
N ILE A 91 -1.25 -13.88 9.54
CA ILE A 91 -2.42 -13.21 10.13
C ILE A 91 -2.52 -13.46 11.65
N SER A 92 -1.39 -13.64 12.32
CA SER A 92 -1.31 -13.82 13.78
C SER A 92 -0.57 -12.65 14.42
N GLN A 93 -1.27 -11.89 15.27
CA GLN A 93 -0.68 -10.78 16.01
C GLN A 93 0.48 -11.25 16.93
N ALA A 94 0.28 -12.35 17.66
CA ALA A 94 1.30 -12.90 18.54
C ALA A 94 2.56 -13.33 17.77
N LYS A 95 2.35 -13.93 16.58
CA LYS A 95 3.47 -14.30 15.72
C LYS A 95 4.18 -13.07 15.16
N GLN A 96 3.45 -12.00 14.79
CA GLN A 96 4.08 -10.77 14.29
C GLN A 96 5.03 -10.14 15.33
N VAL A 97 4.62 -10.10 16.60
CA VAL A 97 5.49 -9.64 17.69
C VAL A 97 6.73 -10.52 17.80
N ALA A 98 6.56 -11.84 17.83
CA ALA A 98 7.66 -12.80 17.91
C ALA A 98 8.61 -12.70 16.71
N ASP A 99 8.08 -12.50 15.50
CA ASP A 99 8.87 -12.31 14.29
C ASP A 99 9.77 -11.06 14.39
N ILE A 100 9.23 -9.94 14.89
CA ILE A 100 10.03 -8.70 15.08
C ILE A 100 11.09 -8.92 16.16
N GLU A 101 10.76 -9.60 17.27
CA GLU A 101 11.72 -9.93 18.33
C GLU A 101 12.83 -10.85 17.82
N ASP A 102 12.51 -11.81 16.96
CA ASP A 102 13.51 -12.69 16.33
C ASP A 102 14.46 -11.90 15.43
N LEU A 103 13.94 -10.96 14.60
CA LEU A 103 14.78 -10.07 13.80
C LEU A 103 15.72 -9.22 14.67
N VAL A 104 15.23 -8.71 15.81
CA VAL A 104 16.08 -7.99 16.78
C VAL A 104 17.17 -8.91 17.35
N ALA A 105 16.83 -10.14 17.74
CA ALA A 105 17.77 -11.13 18.25
C ALA A 105 18.84 -11.52 17.22
N GLN A 106 18.47 -11.57 15.94
CA GLN A 106 19.36 -11.81 14.80
C GLN A 106 20.24 -10.59 14.46
N LYS A 107 20.07 -9.46 15.16
CA LYS A 107 20.82 -8.21 14.97
C LYS A 107 20.81 -7.74 13.52
N VAL A 108 19.62 -7.71 12.91
CA VAL A 108 19.46 -7.13 11.58
C VAL A 108 19.79 -5.64 11.58
N ASP A 109 20.21 -5.08 10.45
CA ASP A 109 20.59 -3.68 10.33
C ASP A 109 19.41 -2.73 10.16
N ALA A 110 18.29 -3.22 9.64
CA ALA A 110 17.02 -2.51 9.55
C ALA A 110 15.84 -3.50 9.57
N ILE A 111 14.69 -3.06 10.05
CA ILE A 111 13.45 -3.84 10.06
C ILE A 111 12.37 -3.09 9.30
N ILE A 112 11.69 -3.81 8.40
CA ILE A 112 10.49 -3.36 7.69
C ILE A 112 9.30 -4.07 8.31
N VAL A 113 8.22 -3.33 8.61
CA VAL A 113 7.02 -3.88 9.25
C VAL A 113 5.78 -3.49 8.45
N THR A 114 4.97 -4.50 8.11
CA THR A 114 3.62 -4.31 7.60
C THR A 114 2.63 -4.77 8.68
N PRO A 115 2.02 -3.86 9.47
CA PRO A 115 1.21 -4.24 10.63
C PRO A 115 -0.09 -4.95 10.26
N LEU A 116 -0.51 -5.93 11.06
CA LEU A 116 -1.82 -6.59 10.92
C LEU A 116 -2.97 -5.70 11.41
N THR A 117 -2.79 -5.09 12.58
CA THR A 117 -3.73 -4.14 13.18
C THR A 117 -2.97 -2.91 13.67
N PRO A 118 -3.65 -1.81 14.03
CA PRO A 118 -2.96 -0.60 14.51
C PRO A 118 -2.06 -0.81 15.73
N THR A 119 -2.26 -1.89 16.50
CA THR A 119 -1.47 -2.17 17.72
C THR A 119 -0.63 -3.44 17.64
N SER A 120 -0.80 -4.25 16.56
CA SER A 120 -0.21 -5.59 16.49
C SER A 120 1.31 -5.63 16.52
N ALA A 121 1.97 -4.58 16.08
CA ALA A 121 3.42 -4.51 15.97
C ALA A 121 4.08 -3.54 16.95
N ASP A 122 3.31 -2.76 17.73
CA ASP A 122 3.83 -1.65 18.53
C ASP A 122 4.94 -2.07 19.49
N ALA A 123 4.71 -3.10 20.29
CA ALA A 123 5.70 -3.59 21.25
C ALA A 123 7.02 -4.05 20.58
N GLY A 124 6.91 -4.74 19.43
CA GLY A 124 8.05 -5.17 18.64
C GLY A 124 8.81 -3.98 18.04
N ILE A 125 8.09 -2.99 17.49
CA ILE A 125 8.67 -1.76 16.94
C ILE A 125 9.45 -1.00 18.02
N GLU A 126 8.83 -0.80 19.18
CA GLU A 126 9.48 -0.10 20.31
C GLU A 126 10.74 -0.82 20.78
N LYS A 127 10.71 -2.14 20.87
CA LYS A 127 11.87 -2.97 21.23
C LYS A 127 12.99 -2.87 20.19
N ALA A 128 12.66 -2.90 18.90
CA ALA A 128 13.63 -2.76 17.82
C ALA A 128 14.31 -1.39 17.83
N VAL A 129 13.53 -0.31 17.98
CA VAL A 129 14.06 1.06 18.06
C VAL A 129 14.92 1.24 19.33
N ALA A 130 14.50 0.70 20.47
CA ALA A 130 15.31 0.71 21.70
C ALA A 130 16.65 -0.03 21.55
N ALA A 131 16.71 -1.03 20.67
CA ALA A 131 17.94 -1.74 20.30
C ALA A 131 18.81 -0.97 19.28
N GLY A 132 18.39 0.23 18.85
CA GLY A 132 19.10 1.05 17.86
C GLY A 132 18.89 0.63 16.42
N ILE A 133 17.94 -0.25 16.15
CA ILE A 133 17.61 -0.72 14.79
C ILE A 133 16.57 0.21 14.18
N PRO A 134 16.81 0.82 12.99
CA PRO A 134 15.80 1.60 12.31
C PRO A 134 14.63 0.73 11.87
N VAL A 135 13.40 1.22 12.12
CA VAL A 135 12.17 0.53 11.76
C VAL A 135 11.40 1.34 10.73
N ILE A 136 11.11 0.73 9.61
CA ILE A 136 10.27 1.26 8.54
C ILE A 136 8.91 0.58 8.63
N VAL A 137 7.86 1.36 8.91
CA VAL A 137 6.46 0.90 8.83
C VAL A 137 5.93 1.26 7.46
N HIS A 138 5.22 0.36 6.81
CA HIS A 138 4.56 0.67 5.53
C HIS A 138 3.25 -0.10 5.37
N THR A 139 2.37 0.42 4.51
CA THR A 139 1.12 -0.24 4.11
C THR A 139 0.24 -0.62 5.32
N GLY A 140 0.17 0.28 6.29
CA GLY A 140 -0.63 0.10 7.51
C GLY A 140 -0.33 1.21 8.51
N LEU A 141 -1.04 1.20 9.63
CA LEU A 141 -0.90 2.17 10.71
C LEU A 141 -0.43 1.49 11.98
N THR A 142 0.28 2.23 12.82
CA THR A 142 0.62 1.86 14.19
C THR A 142 0.12 2.95 15.13
N GLU A 143 -0.22 2.60 16.36
CA GLU A 143 -0.54 3.60 17.40
C GLU A 143 0.75 4.20 17.99
N THR A 144 1.81 3.41 18.09
CA THR A 144 3.12 3.97 18.46
C THR A 144 3.67 4.86 17.35
N ASP A 145 4.31 5.98 17.73
CA ASP A 145 5.06 6.83 16.79
C ASP A 145 6.59 6.68 16.93
N LYS A 146 7.05 5.61 17.60
CA LYS A 146 8.48 5.35 17.83
C LYS A 146 9.21 4.75 16.64
N TYR A 147 8.51 4.40 15.55
CA TYR A 147 9.17 3.99 14.30
C TYR A 147 10.12 5.07 13.76
N THR A 148 11.04 4.66 12.90
CA THR A 148 11.99 5.59 12.24
C THR A 148 11.35 6.28 11.05
N VAL A 149 10.72 5.51 10.16
CA VAL A 149 10.03 6.00 8.95
C VAL A 149 8.68 5.29 8.83
N ASP A 150 7.65 6.03 8.42
CA ASP A 150 6.32 5.52 8.10
C ASP A 150 5.96 5.90 6.66
N ILE A 151 5.63 4.91 5.83
CA ILE A 151 5.21 5.09 4.44
C ILE A 151 3.76 4.61 4.36
N GLN A 152 2.83 5.55 4.51
CA GLN A 152 1.41 5.22 4.51
C GLN A 152 0.90 4.96 3.09
N GLY A 153 0.15 3.86 2.93
CA GLY A 153 -0.62 3.57 1.74
C GLY A 153 -1.77 4.56 1.55
N GLY A 154 -2.50 4.44 0.45
CA GLY A 154 -3.54 5.38 0.03
C GLY A 154 -4.67 5.65 1.03
N GLY A 155 -4.96 4.71 1.90
CA GLY A 155 -5.85 4.88 3.06
C GLY A 155 -7.20 5.52 2.75
N VAL A 156 -7.50 6.61 3.45
CA VAL A 156 -8.77 7.37 3.31
C VAL A 156 -8.92 7.93 1.89
N HIS A 157 -7.84 8.45 1.30
CA HIS A 157 -7.89 9.01 -0.06
C HIS A 157 -8.28 7.93 -1.09
N PHE A 158 -7.70 6.73 -1.01
CA PHE A 158 -8.07 5.60 -1.86
C PHE A 158 -9.58 5.30 -1.82
N GLY A 159 -10.13 5.15 -0.61
CA GLY A 159 -11.56 4.88 -0.43
C GLY A 159 -12.45 6.01 -0.93
N LYS A 160 -11.98 7.26 -0.77
CA LYS A 160 -12.70 8.46 -1.24
C LYS A 160 -12.73 8.55 -2.77
N VAL A 161 -11.63 8.30 -3.47
CA VAL A 161 -11.58 8.25 -4.94
C VAL A 161 -12.62 7.28 -5.49
N MET A 162 -12.74 6.10 -4.88
CA MET A 162 -13.73 5.09 -5.26
C MET A 162 -15.16 5.53 -4.94
N GLY A 163 -15.37 6.13 -3.77
CA GLY A 163 -16.67 6.65 -3.35
C GLY A 163 -17.15 7.81 -4.24
N ASP A 164 -16.28 8.78 -4.52
CA ASP A 164 -16.56 9.92 -5.40
C ASP A 164 -16.94 9.46 -6.82
N PHE A 165 -16.24 8.42 -7.33
CA PHE A 165 -16.60 7.80 -8.61
C PHE A 165 -18.02 7.25 -8.57
N LEU A 166 -18.41 6.48 -7.55
CA LEU A 166 -19.77 5.95 -7.45
C LEU A 166 -20.82 7.06 -7.30
N VAL A 167 -20.57 8.04 -6.45
CA VAL A 167 -21.46 9.20 -6.29
C VAL A 167 -21.70 9.87 -7.65
N LYS A 168 -20.64 10.09 -8.43
CA LYS A 168 -20.73 10.66 -9.78
C LYS A 168 -21.52 9.77 -10.74
N GLN A 169 -21.24 8.45 -10.78
CA GLN A 169 -21.93 7.52 -11.66
C GLN A 169 -23.44 7.40 -11.36
N LEU A 170 -23.79 7.51 -10.08
CA LEU A 170 -25.17 7.41 -9.60
C LEU A 170 -25.91 8.76 -9.58
N GLY A 171 -25.26 9.86 -9.94
CA GLY A 171 -25.87 11.19 -9.86
C GLY A 171 -26.23 11.60 -8.44
N GLY A 172 -25.48 11.13 -7.44
CA GLY A 172 -25.65 11.45 -6.02
C GLY A 172 -26.78 10.71 -5.31
N LYS A 173 -27.42 9.70 -5.93
CA LYS A 173 -28.55 8.95 -5.37
C LYS A 173 -28.53 7.51 -5.84
N GLY A 174 -28.74 6.54 -4.93
CA GLY A 174 -28.84 5.14 -5.30
C GLY A 174 -28.52 4.20 -4.14
N LYS A 175 -28.60 2.91 -4.41
CA LYS A 175 -28.35 1.82 -3.45
C LYS A 175 -27.03 1.16 -3.80
N ILE A 176 -26.13 1.05 -2.85
CA ILE A 176 -24.85 0.39 -3.08
C ILE A 176 -24.63 -0.80 -2.13
N TRP A 177 -23.89 -1.79 -2.63
CA TRP A 177 -23.23 -2.77 -1.78
C TRP A 177 -21.81 -2.33 -1.45
N VAL A 178 -21.32 -2.83 -0.33
CA VAL A 178 -19.94 -2.61 0.14
C VAL A 178 -19.26 -3.94 0.39
N LEU A 179 -18.22 -4.22 -0.39
CA LEU A 179 -17.33 -5.37 -0.17
C LEU A 179 -16.09 -4.88 0.58
N ARG A 180 -16.03 -5.21 1.88
CA ARG A 180 -14.95 -4.84 2.77
C ARG A 180 -13.73 -5.76 2.59
N GLY A 181 -12.56 -5.24 2.97
CA GLY A 181 -11.33 -6.02 3.03
C GLY A 181 -11.24 -6.91 4.26
N LEU A 182 -10.02 -7.07 4.79
CA LEU A 182 -9.76 -7.82 6.02
C LEU A 182 -10.21 -6.99 7.23
N PRO A 183 -11.18 -7.46 8.02
CA PRO A 183 -11.66 -6.73 9.19
C PRO A 183 -10.53 -6.38 10.17
N ALA A 184 -10.62 -5.19 10.77
CA ALA A 184 -9.63 -4.59 11.68
C ALA A 184 -8.27 -4.24 11.04
N HIS A 185 -8.02 -4.55 9.78
CA HIS A 185 -6.82 -4.09 9.09
C HIS A 185 -6.89 -2.57 8.85
N PRO A 186 -5.80 -1.82 9.09
CA PRO A 186 -5.79 -0.35 8.95
C PRO A 186 -6.25 0.15 7.58
N GLU A 187 -5.84 -0.52 6.50
CA GLU A 187 -6.25 -0.14 5.15
C GLU A 187 -7.76 -0.32 4.93
N ASP A 188 -8.38 -1.40 5.45
CA ASP A 188 -9.82 -1.58 5.34
C ASP A 188 -10.58 -0.48 6.09
N ILE A 189 -10.14 -0.16 7.31
CA ILE A 189 -10.75 0.90 8.15
C ILE A 189 -10.67 2.25 7.42
N ASN A 190 -9.49 2.59 6.90
CA ASN A 190 -9.25 3.87 6.24
C ASN A 190 -9.97 3.97 4.90
N ARG A 191 -9.94 2.93 4.07
CA ARG A 191 -10.66 2.89 2.79
C ARG A 191 -12.17 3.07 3.01
N TYR A 192 -12.74 2.38 4.00
CA TYR A 192 -14.16 2.54 4.36
C TYR A 192 -14.49 3.94 4.87
N LYS A 193 -13.63 4.53 5.68
CA LYS A 193 -13.76 5.94 6.08
C LYS A 193 -13.83 6.86 4.87
N GLY A 194 -12.98 6.64 3.87
CA GLY A 194 -13.00 7.40 2.62
C GLY A 194 -14.32 7.27 1.85
N LEU A 195 -14.91 6.06 1.77
CA LEU A 195 -16.24 5.87 1.22
C LEU A 195 -17.28 6.70 1.97
N LEU A 196 -17.28 6.61 3.32
CA LEU A 196 -18.26 7.34 4.15
C LEU A 196 -18.13 8.86 3.98
N GLU A 197 -16.90 9.38 3.82
CA GLU A 197 -16.67 10.79 3.51
C GLU A 197 -17.23 11.18 2.13
N ALA A 198 -17.05 10.32 1.12
CA ALA A 198 -17.54 10.58 -0.25
C ALA A 198 -19.06 10.61 -0.36
N ILE A 199 -19.76 9.71 0.33
CA ILE A 199 -21.23 9.63 0.29
C ILE A 199 -21.92 10.60 1.25
N LYS A 200 -21.15 11.25 2.13
CA LYS A 200 -21.71 12.20 3.10
C LYS A 200 -22.41 13.37 2.40
N GLY A 201 -23.67 13.61 2.79
CA GLY A 201 -24.49 14.69 2.19
C GLY A 201 -25.10 14.34 0.85
N THR A 202 -25.02 13.08 0.41
CA THR A 202 -25.68 12.56 -0.78
C THR A 202 -26.88 11.66 -0.40
N ASP A 203 -27.67 11.25 -1.40
CA ASP A 203 -28.73 10.23 -1.24
C ASP A 203 -28.28 8.82 -1.61
N VAL A 204 -26.97 8.56 -1.65
CA VAL A 204 -26.40 7.22 -1.82
C VAL A 204 -26.55 6.44 -0.51
N LYS A 205 -27.14 5.25 -0.56
CA LYS A 205 -27.45 4.42 0.61
C LYS A 205 -26.68 3.09 0.53
N ILE A 206 -25.94 2.76 1.58
CA ILE A 206 -25.40 1.41 1.77
C ILE A 206 -26.57 0.52 2.19
N ILE A 207 -26.94 -0.47 1.37
CA ILE A 207 -28.05 -1.39 1.65
C ILE A 207 -27.58 -2.77 2.14
N ALA A 208 -26.32 -3.10 1.87
CA ALA A 208 -25.69 -4.33 2.36
C ALA A 208 -24.16 -4.17 2.35
N GLU A 209 -23.50 -4.77 3.32
CA GLU A 209 -22.03 -4.85 3.37
C GLU A 209 -21.59 -6.18 3.96
N ASP A 210 -20.46 -6.69 3.47
CA ASP A 210 -19.79 -7.86 4.05
C ASP A 210 -18.31 -7.88 3.69
N ALA A 211 -17.53 -8.72 4.41
CA ALA A 211 -16.08 -8.79 4.28
C ALA A 211 -15.64 -9.90 3.32
N GLY A 212 -15.20 -9.53 2.13
CA GLY A 212 -14.59 -10.43 1.14
C GLY A 212 -13.09 -10.65 1.37
N LYS A 213 -12.50 -9.99 2.40
CA LYS A 213 -11.13 -10.19 2.91
C LYS A 213 -10.02 -10.04 1.86
N TRP A 214 -10.31 -9.30 0.77
CA TRP A 214 -9.44 -9.15 -0.41
C TRP A 214 -9.09 -10.47 -1.09
N GLN A 215 -9.94 -11.48 -0.97
CA GLN A 215 -9.76 -12.80 -1.57
C GLN A 215 -10.84 -13.05 -2.64
N TYR A 216 -10.46 -13.69 -3.74
CA TYR A 216 -11.39 -13.99 -4.83
C TYR A 216 -12.53 -14.92 -4.38
N ASP A 217 -12.20 -16.06 -3.75
CA ASP A 217 -13.20 -17.08 -3.40
C ASP A 217 -14.16 -16.58 -2.31
N VAL A 218 -13.65 -15.88 -1.29
CA VAL A 218 -14.48 -15.27 -0.25
C VAL A 218 -15.33 -14.15 -0.84
N GLY A 219 -14.75 -13.29 -1.67
CA GLY A 219 -15.47 -12.22 -2.39
C GLY A 219 -16.57 -12.75 -3.28
N LYS A 220 -16.35 -13.92 -3.95
CA LYS A 220 -17.37 -14.57 -4.76
C LYS A 220 -18.56 -15.02 -3.92
N GLN A 221 -18.33 -15.71 -2.80
CA GLN A 221 -19.39 -16.15 -1.88
C GLN A 221 -20.17 -14.97 -1.31
N VAL A 222 -19.47 -13.90 -0.90
CA VAL A 222 -20.10 -12.66 -0.42
C VAL A 222 -20.97 -12.06 -1.51
N CYS A 223 -20.43 -11.88 -2.72
CA CYS A 223 -21.18 -11.27 -3.83
C CYS A 223 -22.39 -12.11 -4.24
N GLU A 224 -22.29 -13.44 -4.28
CA GLU A 224 -23.46 -14.33 -4.50
C GLU A 224 -24.53 -14.14 -3.45
N THR A 225 -24.14 -14.10 -2.16
CA THR A 225 -25.06 -13.88 -1.04
C THR A 225 -25.77 -12.52 -1.16
N LEU A 226 -25.01 -11.46 -1.46
CA LEU A 226 -25.56 -10.12 -1.68
C LEU A 226 -26.52 -10.08 -2.87
N TYR A 227 -26.16 -10.73 -3.98
CA TYR A 227 -26.97 -10.82 -5.18
C TYR A 227 -28.31 -11.50 -4.94
N LEU A 228 -28.31 -12.63 -4.24
CA LEU A 228 -29.51 -13.39 -3.95
C LEU A 228 -30.46 -12.67 -2.96
N ASN A 229 -29.90 -11.96 -1.97
CA ASN A 229 -30.69 -11.29 -0.94
C ASN A 229 -31.08 -9.86 -1.29
N ASN A 230 -30.31 -9.17 -2.12
CA ASN A 230 -30.48 -7.75 -2.47
C ASN A 230 -30.25 -7.49 -3.96
N PRO A 231 -30.99 -8.13 -4.88
CA PRO A 231 -30.68 -8.09 -6.33
C PRO A 231 -30.76 -6.72 -6.96
N GLN A 232 -31.44 -5.76 -6.33
CA GLN A 232 -31.59 -4.39 -6.82
C GLN A 232 -30.51 -3.50 -6.23
N VAL A 233 -29.39 -3.41 -6.91
CA VAL A 233 -28.24 -2.58 -6.55
C VAL A 233 -27.89 -1.66 -7.72
N ASP A 234 -27.58 -0.39 -7.41
CA ASP A 234 -27.23 0.63 -8.40
C ASP A 234 -25.72 0.76 -8.58
N GLY A 235 -24.92 0.36 -7.57
CA GLY A 235 -23.46 0.41 -7.62
C GLY A 235 -22.81 -0.48 -6.54
N ILE A 236 -21.54 -0.82 -6.73
CA ILE A 236 -20.79 -1.67 -5.80
C ILE A 236 -19.48 -0.99 -5.46
N TRP A 237 -19.29 -0.68 -4.18
CA TRP A 237 -18.00 -0.27 -3.66
C TRP A 237 -17.25 -1.52 -3.19
N SER A 238 -16.21 -1.90 -3.91
CA SER A 238 -15.35 -3.03 -3.57
C SER A 238 -13.95 -2.51 -3.25
N SER A 239 -13.45 -2.79 -2.05
CA SER A 239 -12.19 -2.27 -1.56
C SER A 239 -10.95 -3.00 -2.09
N GLY A 240 -11.11 -3.91 -3.08
CA GLY A 240 -9.99 -4.65 -3.65
C GLY A 240 -10.35 -5.47 -4.87
N ALA A 241 -9.45 -5.54 -5.84
CA ALA A 241 -9.72 -6.07 -7.18
C ALA A 241 -10.06 -7.56 -7.24
N ASP A 242 -9.49 -8.40 -6.37
CA ASP A 242 -9.83 -9.83 -6.38
C ASP A 242 -11.32 -10.05 -6.04
N MET A 243 -11.87 -9.28 -5.10
CA MET A 243 -13.29 -9.30 -4.80
C MET A 243 -14.14 -8.70 -5.92
N THR A 244 -13.65 -7.62 -6.56
CA THR A 244 -14.33 -6.99 -7.69
C THR A 244 -14.44 -7.95 -8.86
N ARG A 245 -13.36 -8.59 -9.24
CA ARG A 245 -13.32 -9.59 -10.32
C ARG A 245 -14.26 -10.76 -10.02
N ALA A 246 -14.27 -11.24 -8.78
CA ALA A 246 -15.19 -12.28 -8.32
C ALA A 246 -16.66 -11.87 -8.44
N CYS A 247 -16.96 -10.62 -8.07
CA CYS A 247 -18.32 -10.08 -8.18
C CYS A 247 -18.76 -9.90 -9.64
N VAL A 248 -17.87 -9.45 -10.51
CA VAL A 248 -18.12 -9.39 -11.96
C VAL A 248 -18.47 -10.78 -12.51
N ASP A 249 -17.72 -11.82 -12.10
CA ASP A 249 -18.00 -13.20 -12.52
C ASP A 249 -19.35 -13.72 -11.99
N VAL A 250 -19.78 -13.29 -10.80
CA VAL A 250 -21.14 -13.59 -10.29
C VAL A 250 -22.23 -12.95 -11.18
N PHE A 251 -22.12 -11.65 -11.49
CA PHE A 251 -23.10 -10.99 -12.37
C PHE A 251 -23.15 -11.65 -13.75
N GLN A 252 -22.02 -12.07 -14.30
CA GLN A 252 -21.98 -12.82 -15.57
C GLN A 252 -22.66 -14.19 -15.46
N GLN A 253 -22.41 -14.92 -14.36
CA GLN A 253 -23.03 -16.23 -14.12
C GLN A 253 -24.56 -16.16 -14.09
N TYR A 254 -25.10 -15.08 -13.56
CA TYR A 254 -26.57 -14.83 -13.53
C TYR A 254 -27.10 -14.11 -14.78
N GLY A 255 -26.25 -13.81 -15.77
CA GLY A 255 -26.65 -13.06 -16.97
C GLY A 255 -27.14 -11.64 -16.67
N ALA A 256 -26.73 -11.07 -15.54
CA ALA A 256 -27.17 -9.78 -15.08
C ALA A 256 -26.22 -8.66 -15.56
N LYS A 257 -26.80 -7.45 -15.72
CA LYS A 257 -26.01 -6.26 -16.03
C LYS A 257 -25.10 -5.90 -14.84
N ILE A 258 -23.81 -5.73 -15.09
CA ILE A 258 -22.86 -5.29 -14.11
C ILE A 258 -23.09 -3.81 -13.80
N PRO A 259 -23.39 -3.42 -12.54
CA PRO A 259 -23.52 -2.01 -12.17
C PRO A 259 -22.16 -1.32 -12.12
N PRO A 260 -22.07 0.01 -12.01
CA PRO A 260 -20.82 0.69 -11.65
C PRO A 260 -20.16 0.00 -10.44
N ILE A 261 -18.91 -0.43 -10.59
CA ILE A 261 -18.18 -1.17 -9.56
C ILE A 261 -16.75 -0.66 -9.47
N THR A 262 -16.22 -0.54 -8.26
CA THR A 262 -14.83 -0.09 -8.05
C THR A 262 -13.85 -1.25 -8.07
N GLY A 263 -12.62 -0.99 -8.49
CA GLY A 263 -11.56 -2.00 -8.62
C GLY A 263 -10.21 -1.48 -8.15
N GLU A 264 -9.15 -2.20 -8.51
CA GLU A 264 -7.77 -1.90 -8.15
C GLU A 264 -6.83 -2.50 -9.22
N GLY A 265 -5.53 -2.19 -9.20
CA GLY A 265 -4.53 -2.50 -10.22
C GLY A 265 -4.21 -3.98 -10.46
N ASN A 266 -5.21 -4.84 -10.55
CA ASN A 266 -5.07 -6.29 -10.77
C ASN A 266 -5.26 -6.67 -12.25
N ASN A 267 -4.37 -7.50 -12.78
CA ASN A 267 -4.40 -7.91 -14.18
C ASN A 267 -5.69 -8.66 -14.58
N GLY A 268 -6.20 -9.50 -13.69
CA GLY A 268 -7.47 -10.22 -13.91
C GLY A 268 -8.69 -9.30 -13.90
N PHE A 269 -8.69 -8.28 -13.03
CA PHE A 269 -9.71 -7.24 -13.05
C PHE A 269 -9.63 -6.40 -14.34
N PHE A 270 -8.43 -5.98 -14.75
CA PHE A 270 -8.25 -5.25 -16.01
C PHE A 270 -8.75 -6.04 -17.21
N ALA A 271 -8.47 -7.36 -17.27
CA ALA A 271 -8.99 -8.22 -18.34
C ALA A 271 -10.52 -8.15 -18.43
N ARG A 272 -11.23 -8.30 -17.29
CA ARG A 272 -12.69 -8.23 -17.22
C ARG A 272 -13.24 -6.85 -17.58
N TRP A 273 -12.58 -5.81 -17.07
CA TRP A 273 -12.99 -4.42 -17.33
C TRP A 273 -12.86 -4.06 -18.82
N ILE A 274 -11.75 -4.46 -19.46
CA ILE A 274 -11.52 -4.23 -20.90
C ILE A 274 -12.50 -5.04 -21.75
N GLU A 275 -12.75 -6.31 -21.40
CA GLU A 275 -13.63 -7.21 -22.14
C GLU A 275 -15.09 -6.77 -22.09
N LEU A 276 -15.58 -6.37 -20.92
CA LEU A 276 -17.01 -6.16 -20.66
C LEU A 276 -17.43 -4.69 -20.65
N GLY A 277 -16.47 -3.74 -20.52
CA GLY A 277 -16.71 -2.31 -20.65
C GLY A 277 -17.63 -1.69 -19.61
N PHE A 278 -17.83 -2.30 -18.44
CA PHE A 278 -18.67 -1.75 -17.37
C PHE A 278 -18.04 -0.49 -16.76
N PRO A 279 -18.84 0.43 -16.18
CA PRO A 279 -18.32 1.62 -15.52
C PRO A 279 -17.48 1.24 -14.29
N SER A 280 -16.22 1.65 -14.26
CA SER A 280 -15.32 1.38 -13.13
C SER A 280 -14.23 2.44 -12.97
N ILE A 281 -13.53 2.38 -11.84
CA ILE A 281 -12.34 3.12 -11.53
C ILE A 281 -11.38 2.21 -10.76
N SER A 282 -10.08 2.40 -10.97
CA SER A 282 -9.03 1.66 -10.30
C SER A 282 -8.03 2.64 -9.68
N PRO A 283 -8.12 2.97 -8.38
CA PRO A 283 -7.05 3.74 -7.76
C PRO A 283 -5.72 3.02 -7.90
N GLU A 284 -4.65 3.78 -8.13
CA GLU A 284 -3.29 3.26 -8.19
C GLU A 284 -2.86 2.79 -6.80
N TYR A 285 -2.56 1.50 -6.65
CA TYR A 285 -2.11 0.93 -5.38
C TYR A 285 -1.26 -0.31 -5.65
N GLY A 286 -0.04 -0.07 -6.12
CA GLY A 286 0.85 -1.15 -6.54
C GLY A 286 1.53 -1.88 -5.39
N PRO A 287 1.83 -3.18 -5.55
CA PRO A 287 2.64 -3.95 -4.60
C PRO A 287 4.11 -3.49 -4.53
N GLU A 288 4.56 -2.60 -5.42
CA GLU A 288 5.89 -1.98 -5.35
C GLU A 288 6.15 -1.22 -4.03
N GLN A 289 5.12 -1.04 -3.19
CA GLN A 289 5.27 -0.55 -1.82
C GLN A 289 6.22 -1.44 -1.00
N GLY A 290 6.30 -2.75 -1.28
CA GLY A 290 7.30 -3.64 -0.68
C GLY A 290 8.73 -3.20 -1.00
N ALA A 291 8.99 -2.84 -2.25
CA ALA A 291 10.27 -2.29 -2.67
C ALA A 291 10.56 -0.91 -2.04
N ALA A 292 9.52 -0.08 -1.83
CA ALA A 292 9.69 1.23 -1.16
C ALA A 292 10.22 1.06 0.28
N GLY A 293 9.72 0.08 1.02
CA GLY A 293 10.24 -0.27 2.35
C GLY A 293 11.73 -0.63 2.32
N VAL A 294 12.14 -1.44 1.35
CA VAL A 294 13.56 -1.82 1.18
C VAL A 294 14.41 -0.59 0.80
N ARG A 295 13.95 0.26 -0.14
CA ARG A 295 14.66 1.48 -0.53
C ARG A 295 14.83 2.44 0.66
N ALA A 296 13.83 2.55 1.53
CA ALA A 296 13.93 3.35 2.75
C ALA A 296 14.98 2.77 3.72
N ALA A 297 14.98 1.45 3.94
CA ALA A 297 15.99 0.80 4.77
C ALA A 297 17.41 1.03 4.22
N VAL A 298 17.61 0.82 2.93
CA VAL A 298 18.89 1.07 2.24
C VAL A 298 19.33 2.52 2.40
N ALA A 299 18.43 3.48 2.16
CA ALA A 299 18.74 4.90 2.28
C ALA A 299 19.19 5.29 3.70
N LEU A 300 18.54 4.75 4.74
CA LEU A 300 18.95 4.96 6.13
C LEU A 300 20.33 4.39 6.41
N LEU A 301 20.61 3.18 5.91
CA LEU A 301 21.91 2.51 6.12
C LEU A 301 23.04 3.16 5.30
N GLU A 302 22.72 3.84 4.20
CA GLU A 302 23.65 4.75 3.49
C GLU A 302 23.95 6.03 4.28
N GLY A 303 23.18 6.33 5.32
CA GLY A 303 23.28 7.57 6.08
C GLY A 303 22.46 8.74 5.51
N LYS A 304 21.55 8.47 4.55
CA LYS A 304 20.67 9.50 4.01
C LYS A 304 19.63 9.92 5.05
N GLN A 305 19.23 11.17 4.96
CA GLN A 305 18.17 11.73 5.77
C GLN A 305 16.83 11.41 5.12
N LEU A 306 15.89 10.87 5.89
CA LEU A 306 14.51 10.62 5.47
C LEU A 306 13.53 11.39 6.35
N HIS A 307 12.40 11.78 5.78
CA HIS A 307 11.26 12.27 6.57
C HIS A 307 10.70 11.14 7.44
N LYS A 308 10.17 11.51 8.60
CA LYS A 308 9.56 10.52 9.51
C LYS A 308 8.30 9.92 8.91
N ARG A 309 7.53 10.70 8.13
CA ARG A 309 6.30 10.26 7.50
C ARG A 309 6.25 10.62 6.02
N TYR A 310 5.83 9.65 5.26
CA TYR A 310 5.48 9.78 3.84
C TYR A 310 4.02 9.40 3.64
N ILE A 311 3.41 9.97 2.62
CA ILE A 311 2.07 9.60 2.17
C ILE A 311 2.09 9.22 0.70
N TYR A 312 1.13 8.39 0.35
CA TYR A 312 0.81 8.03 -1.01
C TYR A 312 -0.66 8.38 -1.27
N GLU A 313 -0.91 9.26 -2.23
CA GLU A 313 -2.26 9.66 -2.64
C GLU A 313 -2.53 9.11 -4.04
N PRO A 314 -3.14 7.92 -4.15
CA PRO A 314 -3.33 7.25 -5.43
C PRO A 314 -4.26 8.01 -6.35
N GLU A 315 -3.87 8.12 -7.63
CA GLU A 315 -4.77 8.58 -8.69
C GLU A 315 -5.79 7.51 -9.05
N GLY A 316 -6.99 7.94 -9.44
CA GLY A 316 -7.99 7.04 -10.01
C GLY A 316 -7.71 6.76 -11.49
N TRP A 317 -7.37 5.54 -11.83
CA TRP A 317 -7.19 5.12 -13.22
C TRP A 317 -8.52 4.84 -13.89
N ASP A 318 -8.70 5.36 -15.09
CA ASP A 318 -9.77 5.02 -16.01
C ASP A 318 -9.43 3.78 -16.85
N LEU A 319 -10.37 3.40 -17.73
CA LEU A 319 -10.19 2.24 -18.61
C LEU A 319 -8.98 2.40 -19.55
N GLU A 320 -8.69 3.61 -20.01
CA GLU A 320 -7.57 3.85 -20.94
C GLU A 320 -6.22 3.68 -20.22
N LYS A 321 -6.14 4.09 -18.96
CA LYS A 321 -4.97 3.84 -18.12
C LYS A 321 -4.83 2.34 -17.82
N ALA A 322 -5.93 1.66 -17.48
CA ALA A 322 -5.93 0.21 -17.23
C ALA A 322 -5.44 -0.60 -18.43
N LYS A 323 -5.85 -0.22 -19.66
CA LYS A 323 -5.38 -0.85 -20.91
C LYS A 323 -3.85 -0.77 -21.09
N LYS A 324 -3.21 0.30 -20.60
CA LYS A 324 -1.75 0.46 -20.69
C LYS A 324 -0.98 -0.49 -19.78
N TYR A 325 -1.58 -0.87 -18.65
CA TYR A 325 -0.98 -1.77 -17.66
C TYR A 325 -1.38 -3.24 -17.86
N TYR A 326 -2.48 -3.48 -18.58
CA TYR A 326 -2.95 -4.85 -18.81
C TYR A 326 -1.92 -5.69 -19.59
N ARG A 327 -1.62 -6.86 -19.08
CA ARG A 327 -0.67 -7.82 -19.66
C ARG A 327 -1.36 -9.14 -19.97
N LYS A 328 -1.61 -9.38 -21.25
CA LYS A 328 -2.28 -10.61 -21.72
C LYS A 328 -1.45 -11.88 -21.46
N ASP A 329 -0.14 -11.74 -21.46
CA ASP A 329 0.85 -12.81 -21.23
C ASP A 329 1.03 -13.18 -19.75
N LEU A 330 0.47 -12.39 -18.84
CA LEU A 330 0.55 -12.64 -17.40
C LEU A 330 -0.76 -13.18 -16.83
N SER A 331 -0.65 -13.94 -15.74
CA SER A 331 -1.79 -14.48 -15.00
C SER A 331 -2.69 -13.37 -14.43
N ALA A 332 -3.91 -13.74 -14.06
CA ALA A 332 -4.87 -12.84 -13.41
C ALA A 332 -4.38 -12.30 -12.06
N ASN A 333 -3.40 -12.95 -11.45
CA ASN A 333 -2.89 -12.61 -10.12
C ASN A 333 -1.71 -11.63 -10.14
N ALA A 334 -1.30 -11.13 -11.30
CA ALA A 334 -0.33 -10.05 -11.41
C ALA A 334 -0.98 -8.70 -11.06
N TRP A 335 -0.21 -7.79 -10.44
CA TRP A 335 -0.65 -6.47 -10.00
C TRP A 335 0.25 -5.37 -10.53
N PHE A 336 -0.32 -4.17 -10.68
CA PHE A 336 0.36 -3.00 -11.22
C PHE A 336 -0.01 -1.71 -10.44
N PRO A 337 0.95 -0.73 -10.32
CA PRO A 337 2.33 -0.82 -10.77
C PRO A 337 3.16 -1.79 -9.90
N THR A 338 4.30 -2.24 -10.43
CA THR A 338 5.24 -3.14 -9.76
C THR A 338 6.68 -2.75 -10.08
N SER A 339 7.61 -3.04 -9.19
CA SER A 339 9.05 -2.89 -9.39
C SER A 339 9.75 -4.17 -9.87
N LEU A 340 8.98 -5.25 -10.08
CA LEU A 340 9.52 -6.49 -10.63
C LEU A 340 10.06 -6.28 -12.05
N THR A 341 11.19 -6.91 -12.35
CA THR A 341 11.72 -6.95 -13.71
C THR A 341 10.83 -7.79 -14.61
N GLU A 342 10.97 -7.62 -15.93
CA GLU A 342 10.24 -8.48 -16.88
C GLU A 342 10.53 -9.98 -16.66
N GLN A 343 11.76 -10.31 -16.32
CA GLN A 343 12.15 -11.69 -16.01
C GLN A 343 11.44 -12.20 -14.76
N ASP A 344 11.32 -11.40 -13.70
CA ASP A 344 10.62 -11.78 -12.49
C ASP A 344 9.11 -11.88 -12.73
N LEU A 345 8.52 -10.95 -13.49
CA LEU A 345 7.11 -11.02 -13.89
C LEU A 345 6.80 -12.32 -14.63
N GLN A 346 7.60 -12.68 -15.62
CA GLN A 346 7.42 -13.94 -16.35
C GLN A 346 7.63 -15.17 -15.45
N LYS A 347 8.61 -15.13 -14.56
CA LYS A 347 8.89 -16.21 -13.61
C LYS A 347 7.73 -16.48 -12.67
N TYR A 348 7.12 -15.43 -12.10
CA TYR A 348 6.09 -15.57 -11.05
C TYR A 348 4.68 -15.58 -11.60
N TYR A 349 4.44 -14.89 -12.72
CA TYR A 349 3.09 -14.60 -13.23
C TYR A 349 2.92 -14.94 -14.72
N GLY A 350 3.95 -15.42 -15.42
CA GLY A 350 3.84 -15.83 -16.83
C GLY A 350 2.79 -16.92 -17.02
N LYS A 351 2.02 -16.83 -18.10
CA LYS A 351 1.13 -17.92 -18.54
C LYS A 351 1.95 -18.93 -19.33
N HIS A 352 2.00 -20.14 -18.85
CA HIS A 352 2.64 -21.29 -19.51
C HIS A 352 1.63 -22.07 -20.34
#